data_28f58f5c1b34c4d1cf79ba1372e1d28d
#
_entry.id   28f58f5c1b34c4d1cf79ba1372e1d28d
#
_cell.length_a   1.000
_cell.length_b   1.000
_cell.length_c   1.000
_cell.angle_alpha   90.00
_cell.angle_beta   90.00
_cell.angle_gamma   90.00
#
_symmetry.space_group_name_H-M   'P 1'
#
loop_
_entity.id
_entity.type
_entity.pdbx_description
1 polymer ?
#
loop_
_entity_poly.entity_id
_entity_poly.type
_entity_poly.pdbx_seq_one_letter_code
_entity_poly.pdbx_strand_id
1 'polypeptide(L)'
;MPPLCECGGIIKFDTVLFGEPIPKSVLSECINVINKSDFIMVVGTSNLVNPSASFPKYIKKKGGIVIEANTNPTPISSISNVILRGSTSILLPILVENLLKRLKFGKD
;
A
#
# COMPACT_ATOMS: atom_id res chain seq x y z
N MET A 1 -8.37 -17.21 25.39
CA MET A 1 -9.59 -17.58 24.65
C MET A 1 -10.06 -16.39 23.81
N PRO A 2 -10.41 -16.63 22.56
CA PRO A 2 -10.97 -15.54 21.77
C PRO A 2 -12.32 -15.09 22.33
N PRO A 3 -12.66 -13.81 22.22
CA PRO A 3 -13.96 -13.34 22.66
C PRO A 3 -15.07 -13.95 21.81
N LEU A 4 -16.23 -14.16 22.43
CA LEU A 4 -17.40 -14.70 21.75
C LEU A 4 -18.44 -13.61 21.55
N CYS A 5 -19.11 -13.67 20.41
CA CYS A 5 -20.25 -12.82 20.12
C CYS A 5 -21.45 -13.27 20.96
N GLU A 6 -22.46 -12.42 21.11
CA GLU A 6 -23.70 -12.76 21.84
C GLU A 6 -24.40 -13.98 21.25
N CYS A 7 -24.22 -14.24 19.96
CA CYS A 7 -24.77 -15.42 19.29
C CYS A 7 -23.98 -16.70 19.56
N GLY A 8 -22.85 -16.61 20.28
CA GLY A 8 -21.99 -17.75 20.58
C GLY A 8 -20.87 -17.97 19.56
N GLY A 9 -20.83 -17.17 18.50
CA GLY A 9 -19.77 -17.26 17.48
C GLY A 9 -18.46 -16.63 17.96
N ILE A 10 -17.35 -17.08 17.40
CA ILE A 10 -16.02 -16.52 17.68
C ILE A 10 -15.87 -15.19 16.97
N ILE A 11 -15.50 -14.14 17.72
CA ILE A 11 -15.19 -12.84 17.15
C ILE A 11 -13.74 -12.86 16.67
N LYS A 12 -13.52 -12.55 15.41
CA LYS A 12 -12.18 -12.36 14.85
C LYS A 12 -11.91 -10.89 14.60
N PHE A 13 -10.65 -10.53 14.41
CA PHE A 13 -10.29 -9.19 13.98
C PHE A 13 -10.90 -8.88 12.60
N ASP A 14 -11.25 -7.62 12.36
CA ASP A 14 -11.77 -7.17 11.07
C ASP A 14 -10.63 -7.02 10.07
N THR A 15 -9.96 -8.14 9.80
CA THR A 15 -8.83 -8.25 8.90
C THR A 15 -9.07 -9.42 7.97
N VAL A 16 -8.75 -9.24 6.68
CA VAL A 16 -8.87 -10.32 5.71
C VAL A 16 -7.66 -11.24 5.84
N LEU A 17 -7.92 -12.49 6.19
CA LEU A 17 -6.89 -13.52 6.35
C LEU A 17 -6.57 -14.18 5.01
N PHE A 18 -5.42 -14.87 4.95
CA PHE A 18 -5.07 -15.67 3.75
C PHE A 18 -6.16 -16.71 3.50
N GLY A 19 -6.56 -16.82 2.23
CA GLY A 19 -7.65 -17.71 1.82
C GLY A 19 -9.03 -17.14 2.05
N GLU A 20 -9.16 -16.00 2.72
CA GLU A 20 -10.43 -15.32 2.94
C GLU A 20 -10.66 -14.31 1.82
N PRO A 21 -11.85 -14.28 1.20
CA PRO A 21 -12.13 -13.31 0.13
C PRO A 21 -12.24 -11.90 0.69
N ILE A 22 -11.73 -10.93 -0.07
CA ILE A 22 -11.91 -9.52 0.25
C ILE A 22 -13.36 -9.13 -0.02
N PRO A 23 -14.04 -8.39 0.88
CA PRO A 23 -15.39 -7.92 0.61
C PRO A 23 -15.47 -7.15 -0.69
N LYS A 24 -16.50 -7.42 -1.49
CA LYS A 24 -16.66 -6.82 -2.82
C LYS A 24 -16.71 -5.29 -2.77
N SER A 25 -17.34 -4.74 -1.74
CA SER A 25 -17.45 -3.28 -1.57
C SER A 25 -16.07 -2.65 -1.36
N VAL A 26 -15.22 -3.29 -0.57
CA VAL A 26 -13.86 -2.81 -0.31
C VAL A 26 -13.02 -2.88 -1.58
N LEU A 27 -13.09 -4.00 -2.31
CA LEU A 27 -12.35 -4.16 -3.56
C LEU A 27 -12.80 -3.14 -4.61
N SER A 28 -14.10 -2.88 -4.73
CA SER A 28 -14.64 -1.88 -5.65
C SER A 28 -14.13 -0.47 -5.32
N GLU A 29 -14.06 -0.12 -4.05
CA GLU A 29 -13.51 1.18 -3.63
C GLU A 29 -12.03 1.29 -3.96
N CYS A 30 -11.25 0.24 -3.75
CA CYS A 30 -9.83 0.21 -4.11
C CYS A 30 -9.64 0.44 -5.60
N ILE A 31 -10.42 -0.25 -6.42
CA ILE A 31 -10.34 -0.11 -7.88
C ILE A 31 -10.72 1.30 -8.31
N ASN A 32 -11.74 1.89 -7.70
CA ASN A 32 -12.13 3.27 -7.98
C ASN A 32 -11.01 4.26 -7.68
N VAL A 33 -10.37 4.13 -6.51
CA VAL A 33 -9.27 5.01 -6.12
C VAL A 33 -8.09 4.84 -7.09
N ILE A 34 -7.75 3.61 -7.44
CA ILE A 34 -6.64 3.32 -8.33
C ILE A 34 -6.90 3.87 -9.72
N ASN A 35 -8.14 3.78 -10.22
CA ASN A 35 -8.49 4.33 -11.53
C ASN A 35 -8.32 5.85 -11.59
N LYS A 36 -8.46 6.53 -10.46
CA LYS A 36 -8.32 7.99 -10.36
C LYS A 36 -6.92 8.44 -9.95
N SER A 37 -6.04 7.49 -9.64
CA SER A 37 -4.71 7.81 -9.12
C SER A 37 -3.66 7.76 -10.22
N ASP A 38 -2.71 8.69 -10.13
CA ASP A 38 -1.52 8.72 -11.01
C ASP A 38 -0.27 8.29 -10.29
N PHE A 39 -0.40 7.91 -9.02
CA PHE A 39 0.74 7.69 -8.14
C PHE A 39 0.38 6.63 -7.11
N ILE A 40 1.31 5.73 -6.82
CA ILE A 40 1.16 4.76 -5.74
C ILE A 40 2.48 4.65 -4.97
N MET A 41 2.39 4.65 -3.66
CA MET A 41 3.52 4.36 -2.80
C MET A 41 3.27 3.01 -2.12
N VAL A 42 4.22 2.10 -2.27
CA VAL A 42 4.14 0.75 -1.72
C VAL A 42 5.14 0.66 -0.57
N VAL A 43 4.64 0.45 0.63
CA VAL A 43 5.44 0.56 1.84
C VAL A 43 5.42 -0.75 2.62
N GLY A 44 6.60 -1.30 2.84
CA GLY A 44 6.78 -2.45 3.74
C GLY A 44 6.06 -3.73 3.34
N THR A 45 5.73 -3.91 2.06
CA THR A 45 5.04 -5.11 1.59
C THR A 45 5.89 -5.92 0.65
N SER A 46 5.72 -7.24 0.68
CA SER A 46 6.41 -8.17 -0.23
C SER A 46 5.88 -8.12 -1.66
N ASN A 47 4.70 -7.58 -1.86
CA ASN A 47 4.01 -7.51 -3.17
C ASN A 47 3.77 -8.87 -3.80
N LEU A 48 3.53 -9.88 -3.00
CA LEU A 48 3.27 -11.24 -3.46
C LEU A 48 1.80 -11.63 -3.41
N VAL A 49 1.00 -10.93 -2.61
CA VAL A 49 -0.39 -11.29 -2.35
C VAL A 49 -1.35 -10.46 -3.21
N ASN A 50 -2.14 -11.14 -4.03
CA ASN A 50 -3.18 -10.52 -4.83
C ASN A 50 -4.47 -10.35 -4.02
N PRO A 51 -5.31 -9.33 -4.33
CA PRO A 51 -5.21 -8.44 -5.48
C PRO A 51 -4.28 -7.25 -5.31
N SER A 52 -3.84 -6.95 -4.08
CA SER A 52 -3.06 -5.75 -3.80
C SER A 52 -1.73 -5.70 -4.57
N ALA A 53 -1.10 -6.85 -4.80
CA ALA A 53 0.16 -6.93 -5.55
C ALA A 53 0.02 -6.47 -7.02
N SER A 54 -1.17 -6.47 -7.57
CA SER A 54 -1.42 -6.04 -8.95
C SER A 54 -1.62 -4.52 -9.07
N PHE A 55 -1.92 -3.83 -7.99
CA PHE A 55 -2.20 -2.39 -8.01
C PHE A 55 -1.03 -1.54 -8.51
N PRO A 56 0.20 -1.75 -8.03
CA PRO A 56 1.34 -0.98 -8.55
C PRO A 56 1.55 -1.20 -10.04
N LYS A 57 1.38 -2.44 -10.50
CA LYS A 57 1.52 -2.78 -11.93
C LYS A 57 0.48 -2.06 -12.76
N TYR A 58 -0.74 -1.97 -12.27
CA TYR A 58 -1.81 -1.26 -12.97
C TYR A 58 -1.51 0.24 -13.08
N ILE A 59 -1.06 0.87 -12.00
CA ILE A 59 -0.69 2.27 -11.99
C ILE A 59 0.45 2.51 -13.00
N LYS A 60 1.45 1.65 -13.01
CA LYS A 60 2.58 1.77 -13.94
C LYS A 60 2.11 1.63 -15.39
N LYS A 61 1.23 0.67 -15.65
CA LYS A 61 0.72 0.40 -17.00
C LYS A 61 -0.03 1.59 -17.59
N LYS A 62 -0.75 2.33 -16.78
CA LYS A 62 -1.46 3.53 -17.27
C LYS A 62 -0.60 4.80 -17.26
N GLY A 63 0.69 4.68 -17.05
CA GLY A 63 1.63 5.80 -17.11
C GLY A 63 1.85 6.52 -15.79
N GLY A 64 1.37 5.96 -14.68
CA GLY A 64 1.55 6.55 -13.37
C GLY A 64 2.92 6.28 -12.76
N ILE A 65 3.11 6.80 -11.57
CA ILE A 65 4.37 6.72 -10.83
C ILE A 65 4.25 5.71 -9.69
N VAL A 66 5.25 4.82 -9.57
CA VAL A 66 5.34 3.84 -8.51
C VAL A 66 6.57 4.13 -7.66
N ILE A 67 6.37 4.24 -6.35
CA ILE A 67 7.45 4.39 -5.38
C ILE A 67 7.42 3.19 -4.44
N GLU A 68 8.55 2.51 -4.30
CA GLU A 68 8.69 1.42 -3.34
C GLU A 68 9.55 1.87 -2.15
N ALA A 69 9.03 1.70 -0.94
CA ALA A 69 9.78 1.91 0.29
C ALA A 69 9.82 0.58 1.06
N ASN A 70 10.97 -0.07 1.08
CA ASN A 70 11.10 -1.39 1.68
C ASN A 70 12.56 -1.69 2.01
N THR A 71 12.77 -2.62 2.93
CA THR A 71 14.12 -3.09 3.29
C THR A 71 14.69 -4.03 2.24
N ASN A 72 13.85 -4.79 1.56
CA ASN A 72 14.28 -5.81 0.60
C ASN A 72 13.65 -5.59 -0.77
N PRO A 73 14.30 -6.05 -1.85
CA PRO A 73 13.69 -6.04 -3.17
C PRO A 73 12.42 -6.87 -3.21
N THR A 74 11.48 -6.46 -4.06
CA THR A 74 10.21 -7.15 -4.30
C THR A 74 9.97 -7.28 -5.79
N PRO A 75 8.93 -8.04 -6.21
CA PRO A 75 8.61 -8.14 -7.64
C PRO A 75 8.32 -6.83 -8.33
N ILE A 76 7.93 -5.77 -7.60
CA ILE A 76 7.68 -4.46 -8.21
C ILE A 76 8.90 -3.54 -8.22
N SER A 77 10.02 -3.96 -7.67
CA SER A 77 11.23 -3.11 -7.65
C SER A 77 11.67 -2.73 -9.06
N SER A 78 11.57 -3.64 -10.01
CA SER A 78 11.96 -3.41 -11.39
C SER A 78 11.11 -2.39 -12.13
N ILE A 79 9.86 -2.20 -11.72
CA ILE A 79 8.94 -1.24 -12.35
C ILE A 79 8.80 0.05 -11.55
N SER A 80 9.39 0.12 -10.37
CA SER A 80 9.28 1.30 -9.52
C SER A 80 10.12 2.46 -10.09
N ASN A 81 9.52 3.65 -10.11
CA ASN A 81 10.22 4.86 -10.56
C ASN A 81 11.24 5.33 -9.53
N VAL A 82 10.90 5.14 -8.24
CA VAL A 82 11.78 5.49 -7.13
C VAL A 82 11.79 4.34 -6.14
N ILE A 83 12.96 4.00 -5.65
CA ILE A 83 13.12 2.96 -4.63
C ILE A 83 13.80 3.60 -3.42
N LEU A 84 13.12 3.54 -2.27
CA LEU A 84 13.67 3.96 -0.99
C LEU A 84 14.00 2.69 -0.21
N ARG A 85 15.28 2.40 -0.09
CA ARG A 85 15.74 1.15 0.53
C ARG A 85 16.15 1.41 1.98
N GLY A 86 15.50 0.73 2.92
CA GLY A 86 15.77 0.85 4.34
C GLY A 86 14.53 0.59 5.17
N SER A 87 14.66 0.78 6.48
CA SER A 87 13.54 0.62 7.41
C SER A 87 12.52 1.76 7.19
N THR A 88 11.25 1.40 7.02
CA THR A 88 10.19 2.38 6.82
C THR A 88 9.98 3.28 8.04
N SER A 89 10.28 2.78 9.24
CA SER A 89 10.21 3.58 10.47
C SER A 89 11.23 4.74 10.47
N ILE A 90 12.29 4.62 9.69
CA ILE A 90 13.30 5.66 9.53
C ILE A 90 13.03 6.48 8.27
N LEU A 91 12.72 5.83 7.16
CA LEU A 91 12.55 6.49 5.87
C LEU A 91 11.34 7.40 5.80
N LEU A 92 10.20 6.95 6.32
CA LEU A 92 8.96 7.71 6.20
C LEU A 92 8.98 9.04 6.97
N PRO A 93 9.47 9.10 8.21
CA PRO A 93 9.58 10.39 8.90
C PRO A 93 10.48 11.38 8.15
N ILE A 94 11.60 10.91 7.60
CA ILE A 94 12.52 11.75 6.84
C ILE A 94 11.83 12.27 5.56
N LEU A 95 11.13 11.39 4.86
CA LEU A 95 10.40 11.76 3.64
C LEU A 95 9.33 12.81 3.94
N VAL A 96 8.52 12.58 4.97
CA VAL A 96 7.46 13.51 5.37
C VAL A 96 8.03 14.85 5.77
N GLU A 97 9.12 14.86 6.55
CA GLU A 97 9.77 16.09 6.95
C GLU A 97 10.26 16.90 5.75
N ASN A 98 10.89 16.24 4.78
CA ASN A 98 11.36 16.90 3.57
C ASN A 98 10.21 17.43 2.71
N LEU A 99 9.12 16.68 2.61
CA LEU A 99 7.93 17.13 1.88
C LEU A 99 7.30 18.35 2.55
N LEU A 100 7.19 18.35 3.86
CA LEU A 100 6.65 19.50 4.60
C LEU A 100 7.51 20.75 4.42
N LYS A 101 8.83 20.60 4.41
CA LYS A 101 9.74 21.71 4.13
C LYS A 101 9.52 22.28 2.75
N ARG A 102 9.34 21.41 1.74
CA ARG A 102 9.09 21.85 0.37
C ARG A 102 7.75 22.56 0.22
N LEU A 103 6.71 22.05 0.86
CA LEU A 103 5.39 22.68 0.85
C LEU A 103 5.41 24.03 1.54
N LYS A 104 6.25 24.20 2.58
CA LYS A 104 6.33 25.42 3.34
C LYS A 104 7.19 26.49 2.69
N PHE A 105 8.28 26.09 2.04
CA PHE A 105 9.28 27.03 1.49
C PHE A 105 9.44 26.96 -0.01
N GLY A 106 9.19 25.82 -0.62
CA GLY A 106 9.36 25.61 -2.06
C GLY A 106 8.07 25.85 -2.79
N LYS A 107 7.87 27.03 -3.21
CA LYS A 107 6.69 27.37 -3.98
C LYS A 107 7.00 27.35 -5.45
N ASP A 108 6.58 26.33 -6.07
CA ASP A 108 6.75 26.24 -7.52
C ASP A 108 5.48 25.97 -8.22
#